data_331691138698ad359ae0c8b9bb99f7c1
#
_entry.id   331691138698ad359ae0c8b9bb99f7c1
#
_cell.length_a   1.000
_cell.length_b   1.000
_cell.length_c   1.000
_cell.angle_alpha   90.00
_cell.angle_beta   90.00
_cell.angle_gamma   90.00
#
_symmetry.space_group_name_H-M   'P 1'
#
loop_
_entity.id
_entity.type
_entity.pdbx_description
1 polymer ?
#
loop_
_entity_poly.entity_id
_entity_poly.type
_entity_poly.pdbx_seq_one_letter_code
_entity_poly.pdbx_strand_id
1 'polypeptide(L)'
;KLLSRVVFDNCKLLGTSFINSSLKDVTFSSSNSKYTNFFASSLNNIEIIDSDFSNSIFTESKIKNISLYNSTFNETEFIKTNLKDVDFSTCNIERIVFDIDSLKGIKINALQASDIVSLFGVQIK
;
A
#
# COMPACT_ATOMS: atom_id res chain seq x y z
N LYS A 1 -9.03 -9.75 13.58
CA LYS A 1 -8.62 -8.69 14.54
C LYS A 1 -9.35 -7.40 14.22
N LEU A 2 -9.59 -6.62 15.23
CA LEU A 2 -10.23 -5.33 15.11
C LEU A 2 -9.36 -4.28 15.79
N LEU A 3 -8.86 -3.32 15.01
CA LEU A 3 -8.08 -2.20 15.54
C LEU A 3 -8.80 -0.90 15.20
N SER A 4 -8.93 -0.03 16.18
CA SER A 4 -9.58 1.26 15.98
C SER A 4 -8.84 2.35 16.76
N ARG A 5 -8.59 3.46 16.08
CA ARG A 5 -7.92 4.64 16.68
C ARG A 5 -6.57 4.28 17.30
N VAL A 6 -5.72 3.65 16.48
CA VAL A 6 -4.38 3.23 16.89
C VAL A 6 -3.35 3.99 16.07
N VAL A 7 -2.27 4.40 16.71
CA VAL A 7 -1.11 4.99 16.04
C VAL A 7 0.09 4.10 16.29
N PHE A 8 0.69 3.63 15.20
CA PHE A 8 1.97 2.92 15.24
C PHE A 8 3.05 3.93 14.86
N ASP A 9 3.71 4.52 15.85
CA ASP A 9 4.76 5.49 15.62
C ASP A 9 6.12 4.91 15.94
N ASN A 10 7.02 4.95 14.97
CA ASN A 10 8.38 4.44 15.10
C ASN A 10 8.41 2.97 15.58
N CYS A 11 7.49 2.18 15.03
CA CYS A 11 7.33 0.78 15.43
C CYS A 11 8.05 -0.17 14.46
N LYS A 12 8.42 -1.32 14.98
CA LYS A 12 8.94 -2.43 14.18
C LYS A 12 7.83 -3.45 14.02
N LEU A 13 7.24 -3.47 12.83
CA LEU A 13 6.11 -4.35 12.52
C LEU A 13 6.48 -5.40 11.47
N LEU A 14 7.76 -5.66 11.28
CA LEU A 14 8.27 -6.58 10.28
C LEU A 14 7.59 -7.94 10.37
N GLY A 15 6.97 -8.37 9.27
CA GLY A 15 6.33 -9.68 9.19
C GLY A 15 5.03 -9.82 9.98
N THR A 16 4.47 -8.74 10.48
CA THR A 16 3.22 -8.81 11.26
C THR A 16 2.05 -9.21 10.37
N SER A 17 1.19 -10.07 10.88
CA SER A 17 -0.01 -10.50 10.16
C SER A 17 -1.24 -9.74 10.64
N PHE A 18 -1.92 -9.10 9.66
CA PHE A 18 -3.23 -8.48 9.83
C PHE A 18 -4.25 -9.15 8.91
N ILE A 19 -4.06 -10.43 8.60
CA ILE A 19 -4.97 -11.17 7.71
C ILE A 19 -6.39 -11.17 8.28
N ASN A 20 -7.38 -10.90 7.41
CA ASN A 20 -8.79 -10.85 7.78
C ASN A 20 -9.07 -9.89 8.95
N SER A 21 -8.31 -8.82 9.03
CA SER A 21 -8.46 -7.83 10.10
C SER A 21 -9.28 -6.63 9.62
N SER A 22 -9.83 -5.91 10.57
CA SER A 22 -10.51 -4.64 10.30
C SER A 22 -9.75 -3.54 11.04
N LEU A 23 -9.23 -2.58 10.28
CA LEU A 23 -8.51 -1.43 10.82
C LEU A 23 -9.29 -0.17 10.45
N LYS A 24 -9.60 0.63 11.45
CA LYS A 24 -10.31 1.89 11.27
C LYS A 24 -9.62 3.01 12.05
N ASP A 25 -9.38 4.13 11.39
CA ASP A 25 -8.72 5.29 12.01
C ASP A 25 -7.36 4.89 12.57
N VAL A 26 -6.51 4.29 11.74
CA VAL A 26 -5.18 3.80 12.13
C VAL A 26 -4.11 4.56 11.34
N THR A 27 -3.08 4.98 12.04
CA THR A 27 -1.93 5.67 11.44
C THR A 27 -0.67 4.85 11.63
N PHE A 28 0.12 4.73 10.55
CA PHE A 28 1.46 4.17 10.58
C PHE A 28 2.42 5.31 10.27
N SER A 29 3.28 5.63 11.21
CA SER A 29 4.22 6.74 11.09
C SER A 29 5.64 6.28 11.41
N SER A 30 6.58 6.58 10.52
CA SER A 30 8.01 6.27 10.71
C SER A 30 8.26 4.82 11.14
N SER A 31 7.51 3.89 10.58
CA SER A 31 7.52 2.49 11.01
C SER A 31 8.10 1.57 9.93
N ASN A 32 8.76 0.51 10.37
CA ASN A 32 9.21 -0.56 9.49
C ASN A 32 8.16 -1.66 9.47
N SER A 33 7.39 -1.68 8.39
CA SER A 33 6.28 -2.61 8.20
C SER A 33 6.51 -3.53 7.00
N LYS A 34 7.76 -3.82 6.68
CA LYS A 34 8.07 -4.76 5.59
C LYS A 34 7.47 -6.13 5.87
N TYR A 35 7.03 -6.79 4.81
CA TYR A 35 6.46 -8.12 4.88
C TYR A 35 5.22 -8.23 5.77
N THR A 36 4.52 -7.11 6.00
CA THR A 36 3.22 -7.20 6.69
C THR A 36 2.17 -7.77 5.74
N ASN A 37 1.23 -8.49 6.31
CA ASN A 37 0.20 -9.16 5.51
C ASN A 37 -1.18 -8.66 5.91
N PHE A 38 -1.83 -7.93 4.97
CA PHE A 38 -3.18 -7.41 5.13
C PHE A 38 -4.18 -8.14 4.24
N PHE A 39 -3.89 -9.39 3.87
CA PHE A 39 -4.77 -10.13 2.97
C PHE A 39 -6.20 -10.16 3.49
N ALA A 40 -7.16 -9.86 2.60
CA ALA A 40 -8.59 -9.91 2.87
C ALA A 40 -9.02 -9.04 4.07
N SER A 41 -8.33 -7.92 4.28
CA SER A 41 -8.61 -7.01 5.40
C SER A 41 -9.48 -5.84 4.95
N SER A 42 -10.13 -5.21 5.91
CA SER A 42 -10.86 -3.97 5.71
C SER A 42 -10.06 -2.82 6.30
N LEU A 43 -9.69 -1.86 5.44
CA LEU A 43 -8.85 -0.72 5.80
C LEU A 43 -9.65 0.55 5.59
N ASN A 44 -10.08 1.19 6.66
CA ASN A 44 -10.93 2.37 6.60
C ASN A 44 -10.26 3.53 7.33
N ASN A 45 -10.07 4.63 6.61
CA ASN A 45 -9.44 5.84 7.13
C ASN A 45 -8.05 5.54 7.70
N ILE A 46 -7.15 5.13 6.82
CA ILE A 46 -5.78 4.76 7.17
C ILE A 46 -4.82 5.85 6.68
N GLU A 47 -3.84 6.17 7.50
CA GLU A 47 -2.78 7.09 7.15
C GLU A 47 -1.43 6.39 7.25
N ILE A 48 -0.62 6.49 6.20
CA ILE A 48 0.73 5.90 6.17
C ILE A 48 1.71 7.00 5.82
N ILE A 49 2.62 7.30 6.74
CA ILE A 49 3.57 8.40 6.62
C ILE A 49 4.98 7.93 6.94
N ASP A 50 5.94 8.25 6.08
CA ASP A 50 7.36 7.98 6.34
C ASP A 50 7.65 6.53 6.74
N SER A 51 6.91 5.58 6.19
CA SER A 51 6.98 4.18 6.58
C SER A 51 7.37 3.29 5.40
N ASP A 52 7.91 2.11 5.72
CA ASP A 52 8.33 1.14 4.72
C ASP A 52 7.43 -0.09 4.77
N PHE A 53 6.65 -0.29 3.71
CA PHE A 53 5.75 -1.42 3.53
C PHE A 53 6.20 -2.34 2.39
N SER A 54 7.48 -2.31 2.06
CA SER A 54 8.01 -3.16 0.98
C SER A 54 7.70 -4.63 1.22
N ASN A 55 7.38 -5.35 0.15
CA ASN A 55 7.05 -6.78 0.18
C ASN A 55 5.82 -7.13 1.03
N SER A 56 4.98 -6.15 1.32
CA SER A 56 3.73 -6.39 2.03
C SER A 56 2.63 -6.84 1.08
N ILE A 57 1.56 -7.40 1.64
CA ILE A 57 0.43 -7.92 0.87
C ILE A 57 -0.83 -7.19 1.28
N PHE A 58 -1.47 -6.52 0.30
CA PHE A 58 -2.78 -5.88 0.47
C PHE A 58 -3.84 -6.55 -0.41
N THR A 59 -3.54 -7.71 -0.92
CA THR A 59 -4.40 -8.43 -1.87
C THR A 59 -5.76 -8.74 -1.25
N GLU A 60 -6.81 -8.56 -2.06
CA GLU A 60 -8.21 -8.75 -1.70
C GLU A 60 -8.67 -7.92 -0.50
N SER A 61 -7.99 -6.81 -0.23
CA SER A 61 -8.39 -5.89 0.83
C SER A 61 -9.44 -4.92 0.33
N LYS A 62 -10.29 -4.48 1.24
CA LYS A 62 -11.26 -3.41 0.99
C LYS A 62 -10.70 -2.13 1.59
N ILE A 63 -10.35 -1.19 0.73
CA ILE A 63 -9.73 0.07 1.15
C ILE A 63 -10.73 1.20 0.95
N LYS A 64 -11.01 1.91 2.03
CA LYS A 64 -11.86 3.09 2.01
C LYS A 64 -11.13 4.22 2.70
N ASN A 65 -10.72 5.22 1.93
CA ASN A 65 -10.01 6.40 2.41
C ASN A 65 -8.65 6.05 3.02
N ILE A 66 -7.64 5.95 2.17
CA ILE A 66 -6.25 5.77 2.59
C ILE A 66 -5.41 6.94 2.09
N SER A 67 -4.55 7.45 2.95
CA SER A 67 -3.62 8.52 2.63
C SER A 67 -2.20 8.01 2.76
N LEU A 68 -1.41 8.16 1.70
CA LEU A 68 -0.03 7.67 1.64
C LEU A 68 0.90 8.85 1.43
N TYR A 69 1.91 8.99 2.27
CA TYR A 69 2.88 10.05 2.14
C TYR A 69 4.30 9.57 2.41
N ASN A 70 5.21 9.84 1.47
CA ASN A 70 6.65 9.62 1.62
C ASN A 70 6.99 8.22 2.16
N SER A 71 6.32 7.22 1.63
CA SER A 71 6.46 5.84 2.10
C SER A 71 6.89 4.93 0.95
N THR A 72 7.33 3.72 1.30
CA THR A 72 7.88 2.77 0.33
C THR A 72 6.97 1.56 0.22
N PHE A 73 6.59 1.23 -1.02
CA PHE A 73 5.75 0.10 -1.37
C PHE A 73 6.41 -0.76 -2.44
N ASN A 74 7.72 -0.88 -2.41
CA ASN A 74 8.45 -1.68 -3.39
C ASN A 74 8.08 -3.14 -3.26
N GLU A 75 7.77 -3.78 -4.38
CA GLU A 75 7.37 -5.19 -4.45
C GLU A 75 6.14 -5.51 -3.59
N THR A 76 5.37 -4.51 -3.21
CA THR A 76 4.12 -4.67 -2.47
C THR A 76 3.02 -5.15 -3.40
N GLU A 77 2.18 -6.05 -2.93
CA GLU A 77 1.14 -6.70 -3.74
C GLU A 77 -0.25 -6.13 -3.45
N PHE A 78 -0.91 -5.68 -4.53
CA PHE A 78 -2.28 -5.13 -4.49
C PHE A 78 -3.13 -5.83 -5.55
N ILE A 79 -3.33 -7.13 -5.44
CA ILE A 79 -4.13 -7.90 -6.38
C ILE A 79 -5.59 -7.91 -5.93
N LYS A 80 -6.54 -7.78 -6.87
CA LYS A 80 -7.98 -7.77 -6.59
C LYS A 80 -8.33 -6.76 -5.49
N THR A 81 -7.70 -5.58 -5.57
CA THR A 81 -7.87 -4.54 -4.58
C THR A 81 -8.23 -3.23 -5.30
N ASN A 82 -9.36 -2.65 -4.96
CA ASN A 82 -9.78 -1.40 -5.56
C ASN A 82 -8.96 -0.24 -4.97
N LEU A 83 -8.11 0.37 -5.81
CA LEU A 83 -7.24 1.48 -5.43
C LEU A 83 -7.67 2.81 -6.00
N LYS A 84 -8.92 2.93 -6.42
CA LYS A 84 -9.42 4.18 -7.02
C LYS A 84 -9.14 5.36 -6.09
N ASP A 85 -8.59 6.41 -6.66
CA ASP A 85 -8.23 7.66 -5.98
C ASP A 85 -7.11 7.54 -4.94
N VAL A 86 -6.46 6.39 -4.83
CA VAL A 86 -5.27 6.26 -3.97
C VAL A 86 -4.10 6.98 -4.64
N ASP A 87 -3.46 7.87 -3.91
CA ASP A 87 -2.37 8.68 -4.41
C ASP A 87 -1.03 8.12 -3.95
N PHE A 88 -0.27 7.57 -4.90
CA PHE A 88 1.08 7.03 -4.68
C PHE A 88 2.18 8.03 -5.05
N SER A 89 1.82 9.26 -5.41
CA SER A 89 2.76 10.18 -6.08
C SER A 89 3.96 10.59 -5.23
N THR A 90 3.90 10.48 -3.92
CA THR A 90 5.02 10.79 -3.04
C THR A 90 5.77 9.55 -2.55
N CYS A 91 5.41 8.38 -3.07
CA CYS A 91 5.91 7.10 -2.58
C CYS A 91 6.85 6.42 -3.59
N ASN A 92 7.61 5.44 -3.12
CA ASN A 92 8.36 4.54 -3.99
C ASN A 92 7.52 3.32 -4.29
N ILE A 93 7.38 2.99 -5.58
CA ILE A 93 6.54 1.88 -6.04
C ILE A 93 7.29 0.95 -6.99
N GLU A 94 8.61 0.80 -6.83
CA GLU A 94 9.40 -0.06 -7.70
C GLU A 94 8.92 -1.51 -7.60
N ARG A 95 8.67 -2.11 -8.75
CA ARG A 95 8.23 -3.50 -8.88
C ARG A 95 6.98 -3.82 -8.05
N ILE A 96 6.12 -2.82 -7.87
CA ILE A 96 4.82 -3.03 -7.24
C ILE A 96 3.99 -4.01 -8.06
N VAL A 97 3.19 -4.84 -7.42
CA VAL A 97 2.43 -5.91 -8.08
C VAL A 97 0.94 -5.56 -8.10
N PHE A 98 0.41 -5.35 -9.30
CA PHE A 98 -1.00 -5.05 -9.54
C PHE A 98 -1.60 -5.99 -10.57
N ASP A 99 -2.90 -6.19 -10.53
CA ASP A 99 -3.66 -6.58 -11.71
C ASP A 99 -4.22 -5.30 -12.36
N ILE A 100 -4.67 -5.40 -13.60
CA ILE A 100 -5.13 -4.22 -14.36
C ILE A 100 -6.29 -3.51 -13.67
N ASP A 101 -7.24 -4.27 -13.14
CA ASP A 101 -8.41 -3.66 -12.48
C ASP A 101 -8.02 -2.89 -11.22
N SER A 102 -7.06 -3.38 -10.47
CA SER A 102 -6.57 -2.68 -9.28
C SER A 102 -5.86 -1.36 -9.61
N LEU A 103 -5.23 -1.27 -10.80
CA LEU A 103 -4.54 -0.05 -11.24
C LEU A 103 -5.49 1.11 -11.56
N LYS A 104 -6.73 0.83 -11.87
CA LYS A 104 -7.64 1.88 -12.34
C LYS A 104 -7.85 2.95 -11.29
N GLY A 105 -7.61 4.19 -11.69
CA GLY A 105 -7.88 5.36 -10.84
C GLY A 105 -6.81 5.71 -9.83
N ILE A 106 -5.67 5.02 -9.80
CA ILE A 106 -4.56 5.45 -8.94
C ILE A 106 -3.95 6.74 -9.46
N LYS A 107 -3.34 7.49 -8.56
CA LYS A 107 -2.62 8.71 -8.90
C LYS A 107 -1.12 8.47 -8.71
N ILE A 108 -0.33 8.87 -9.72
CA ILE A 108 1.13 8.73 -9.70
C ILE A 108 1.75 10.01 -10.26
N ASN A 109 3.04 10.17 -10.05
CA ASN A 109 3.81 11.24 -10.71
C ASN A 109 4.41 10.74 -12.02
N ALA A 110 4.97 11.66 -12.82
CA ALA A 110 5.51 11.34 -14.14
C ALA A 110 6.69 10.35 -14.08
N LEU A 111 7.51 10.43 -13.06
CA LEU A 111 8.67 9.52 -12.91
C LEU A 111 8.23 8.09 -12.61
N GLN A 112 7.14 7.93 -11.90
CA GLN A 112 6.59 6.61 -11.58
C GLN A 112 5.94 5.92 -12.78
N ALA A 113 5.61 6.68 -13.82
CA ALA A 113 4.98 6.12 -15.02
C ALA A 113 5.83 5.01 -15.64
N SER A 114 7.15 5.15 -15.63
CA SER A 114 8.05 4.11 -16.16
C SER A 114 7.98 2.82 -15.34
N ASP A 115 7.81 2.92 -14.03
CA ASP A 115 7.67 1.75 -13.17
C ASP A 115 6.40 0.97 -13.52
N ILE A 116 5.30 1.70 -13.73
CA ILE A 116 4.02 1.07 -14.09
C ILE A 116 4.07 0.44 -15.47
N VAL A 117 4.60 1.17 -16.47
CA VAL A 117 4.67 0.70 -17.85
C VAL A 117 5.55 -0.55 -17.96
N SER A 118 6.65 -0.62 -17.24
CA SER A 118 7.55 -1.76 -17.28
C SER A 118 6.92 -3.04 -16.74
N LEU A 119 5.89 -2.94 -15.90
CA LEU A 119 5.15 -4.12 -15.44
C LEU A 119 4.47 -4.89 -16.56
N PHE A 120 4.21 -4.22 -17.69
CA PHE A 120 3.56 -4.80 -18.86
C PHE A 120 4.55 -5.21 -19.95
N GLY A 121 5.84 -5.25 -19.63
CA GLY A 121 6.87 -5.64 -20.60
C GLY A 121 7.19 -4.58 -21.65
N VAL A 122 6.71 -3.36 -21.46
CA VAL A 122 6.99 -2.24 -22.38
C VAL A 122 8.32 -1.61 -22.02
N GLN A 123 9.13 -1.35 -23.05
CA GLN A 123 10.42 -0.70 -22.88
C GLN A 123 10.31 0.78 -23.26
N ILE A 124 10.88 1.63 -22.43
CA ILE A 124 10.95 3.07 -22.68
C ILE A 124 12.36 3.39 -23.19
N LYS A 125 12.41 4.02 -24.36
CA LYS A 125 13.67 4.43 -24.97
C LYS A 125 13.86 5.93 -24.93
#